data_e80fd024067e1c1bc5696af4265062a1
#
_entry.id   e80fd024067e1c1bc5696af4265062a1
#
_cell.length_a   1.000
_cell.length_b   1.000
_cell.length_c   1.000
_cell.angle_alpha   90.00
_cell.angle_beta   90.00
_cell.angle_gamma   90.00
#
_symmetry.space_group_name_H-M   'P 1'
#
loop_
_entity.id
_entity.type
_entity.pdbx_description
1 polymer ?
#
loop_
_entity_poly.entity_id
_entity_poly.type
_entity_poly.pdbx_seq_one_letter_code
_entity_poly.pdbx_strand_id
1 'polypeptide(L)'
;MSSRGAGAAFGDLFNDGKMDVVINVVDGTPVLLRNVNSDTHHWVALKLVGGPKSPRDAVGATVYLTANGIRQRGDVLSGGSYLSSNDQRVHFGLGDAAKVDQVEVHWPSGAVEKLVLPKVDRIYTVEENKGIVGELCTACGKSSKGQKAK
;
A
#
# COMPACT_ATOMS: atom_id res chain seq x y z
N MET A 1 -25.14 17.70 -16.42
CA MET A 1 -23.99 18.63 -16.24
C MET A 1 -22.72 17.84 -16.46
N SER A 2 -21.88 18.27 -17.39
CA SER A 2 -20.57 17.65 -17.65
C SER A 2 -19.57 18.20 -16.64
N SER A 3 -19.18 17.39 -15.65
CA SER A 3 -18.11 17.76 -14.72
C SER A 3 -16.76 17.54 -15.39
N ARG A 4 -15.89 18.57 -15.32
CA ARG A 4 -14.51 18.46 -15.84
C ARG A 4 -13.59 18.02 -14.71
N GLY A 5 -13.08 16.79 -14.79
CA GLY A 5 -12.05 16.30 -13.89
C GLY A 5 -10.72 17.03 -14.13
N ALA A 6 -10.03 17.43 -13.06
CA ALA A 6 -8.71 18.07 -13.13
C ALA A 6 -7.58 17.10 -12.78
N GLY A 7 -7.85 16.10 -11.96
CA GLY A 7 -6.87 15.08 -11.56
C GLY A 7 -7.56 13.92 -10.87
N ALA A 8 -6.90 12.77 -10.86
CA ALA A 8 -7.38 11.58 -10.17
C ALA A 8 -6.21 10.93 -9.40
N ALA A 9 -6.50 10.44 -8.20
CA ALA A 9 -5.56 9.70 -7.37
C ALA A 9 -6.18 8.38 -6.92
N PHE A 10 -5.33 7.37 -6.82
CA PHE A 10 -5.69 6.02 -6.39
C PHE A 10 -5.07 5.72 -5.03
N GLY A 11 -5.79 5.01 -4.19
CA GLY A 11 -5.30 4.54 -2.91
C GLY A 11 -6.33 3.70 -2.18
N ASP A 12 -5.87 2.90 -1.23
CA ASP A 12 -6.74 2.19 -0.30
C ASP A 12 -7.08 3.12 0.87
N LEU A 13 -8.14 3.91 0.72
CA LEU A 13 -8.52 4.96 1.67
C LEU A 13 -9.12 4.40 2.96
N PHE A 14 -9.72 3.23 2.89
CA PHE A 14 -10.37 2.59 4.03
C PHE A 14 -9.50 1.50 4.66
N ASN A 15 -8.31 1.28 4.12
CA ASN A 15 -7.36 0.22 4.50
C ASN A 15 -7.99 -1.18 4.47
N ASP A 16 -8.89 -1.43 3.54
CA ASP A 16 -9.62 -2.69 3.40
C ASP A 16 -9.06 -3.57 2.25
N GLY A 17 -7.93 -3.16 1.67
CA GLY A 17 -7.24 -3.86 0.59
C GLY A 17 -7.79 -3.54 -0.79
N LYS A 18 -8.77 -2.66 -0.88
CA LYS A 18 -9.43 -2.29 -2.12
C LYS A 18 -8.97 -0.91 -2.55
N MET A 19 -8.58 -0.81 -3.81
CA MET A 19 -8.14 0.47 -4.37
C MET A 19 -9.35 1.33 -4.70
N ASP A 20 -9.41 2.50 -4.09
CA ASP A 20 -10.40 3.55 -4.33
C ASP A 20 -9.84 4.63 -5.26
N VAL A 21 -10.71 5.50 -5.77
CA VAL A 21 -10.34 6.61 -6.64
C VAL A 21 -10.94 7.92 -6.11
N VAL A 22 -10.10 8.95 -5.99
CA VAL A 22 -10.55 10.31 -5.74
C VAL A 22 -10.34 11.14 -7.01
N ILE A 23 -11.38 11.81 -7.46
CA ILE A 23 -11.33 12.68 -8.64
C ILE A 23 -11.59 14.11 -8.16
N ASN A 24 -10.62 15.00 -8.41
CA ASN A 24 -10.83 16.43 -8.23
C ASN A 24 -11.60 16.99 -9.43
N VAL A 25 -12.61 17.79 -9.17
CA VAL A 25 -13.48 18.40 -10.19
C VAL A 25 -13.24 19.90 -10.20
N VAL A 26 -13.02 20.46 -11.41
CA VAL A 26 -12.88 21.91 -11.57
C VAL A 26 -14.22 22.59 -11.25
N ASP A 27 -14.18 23.55 -10.35
CA ASP A 27 -15.36 24.30 -9.90
C ASP A 27 -16.48 23.42 -9.35
N GLY A 28 -16.13 22.27 -8.76
CA GLY A 28 -17.10 21.32 -8.22
C GLY A 28 -16.62 20.56 -6.99
N THR A 29 -17.52 19.77 -6.43
CA THR A 29 -17.20 18.88 -5.30
C THR A 29 -16.35 17.70 -5.77
N PRO A 30 -15.27 17.33 -5.06
CA PRO A 30 -14.52 16.12 -5.36
C PRO A 30 -15.41 14.87 -5.34
N VAL A 31 -15.10 13.91 -6.21
CA VAL A 31 -15.83 12.64 -6.31
C VAL A 31 -14.97 11.53 -5.73
N LEU A 32 -15.52 10.78 -4.78
CA LEU A 32 -14.93 9.57 -4.26
C LEU A 32 -15.64 8.35 -4.89
N LEU A 33 -14.88 7.54 -5.60
CA LEU A 33 -15.33 6.25 -6.12
C LEU A 33 -14.78 5.16 -5.20
N ARG A 34 -15.64 4.66 -4.32
CA ARG A 34 -15.28 3.56 -3.44
C ARG A 34 -15.39 2.23 -4.15
N ASN A 35 -14.36 1.39 -4.02
CA ASN A 35 -14.39 0.02 -4.48
C ASN A 35 -15.18 -0.85 -3.49
N VAL A 36 -16.34 -1.32 -3.91
CA VAL A 36 -17.25 -2.16 -3.12
C VAL A 36 -17.29 -3.61 -3.60
N ASN A 37 -16.27 -4.03 -4.35
CA ASN A 37 -16.18 -5.42 -4.81
C ASN A 37 -16.24 -6.38 -3.62
N SER A 38 -16.98 -7.48 -3.75
CA SER A 38 -17.18 -8.50 -2.73
C SER A 38 -16.19 -9.68 -2.84
N ASP A 39 -15.16 -9.56 -3.69
CA ASP A 39 -14.14 -10.60 -3.84
C ASP A 39 -13.41 -10.87 -2.52
N THR A 40 -13.10 -12.14 -2.31
CA THR A 40 -12.38 -12.64 -1.13
C THR A 40 -10.89 -12.88 -1.42
N HIS A 41 -10.36 -12.28 -2.50
CA HIS A 41 -8.96 -12.41 -2.86
C HIS A 41 -8.05 -11.75 -1.83
N HIS A 42 -6.89 -12.35 -1.64
CA HIS A 42 -5.87 -11.85 -0.70
C HIS A 42 -5.07 -10.68 -1.30
N TRP A 43 -4.50 -9.88 -0.41
CA TRP A 43 -3.68 -8.73 -0.76
C TRP A 43 -2.63 -8.45 0.31
N VAL A 44 -1.66 -7.61 -0.01
CA VAL A 44 -0.75 -6.97 0.96
C VAL A 44 -0.40 -5.58 0.47
N ALA A 45 -0.17 -4.67 1.41
CA ALA A 45 0.39 -3.36 1.11
C ALA A 45 1.64 -3.09 1.95
N LEU A 46 2.63 -2.44 1.35
CA LEU A 46 3.90 -2.10 2.00
C LEU A 46 4.05 -0.58 2.04
N LYS A 47 4.14 -0.03 3.25
CA LYS A 47 4.59 1.33 3.50
C LYS A 47 6.09 1.29 3.74
N LEU A 48 6.87 1.83 2.82
CA LEU A 48 8.32 1.87 2.96
C LEU A 48 8.75 3.17 3.65
N VAL A 49 9.77 3.07 4.49
CA VAL A 49 10.39 4.19 5.19
C VAL A 49 11.90 4.12 4.94
N GLY A 50 12.43 5.12 4.24
CA GLY A 50 13.85 5.18 3.90
C GLY A 50 14.73 5.50 5.11
N GLY A 51 15.92 4.92 5.10
CA GLY A 51 16.98 5.20 6.05
C GLY A 51 17.78 6.47 5.71
N PRO A 52 18.93 6.67 6.35
CA PRO A 52 19.70 7.91 6.23
C PRO A 52 20.23 8.23 4.80
N LYS A 53 20.29 7.23 3.94
CA LYS A 53 20.76 7.35 2.55
C LYS A 53 19.66 7.27 1.50
N SER A 54 18.41 7.18 1.94
CA SER A 54 17.21 7.13 1.09
C SER A 54 16.25 8.27 1.47
N PRO A 55 15.40 8.73 0.54
CA PRO A 55 14.31 9.64 0.90
C PRO A 55 13.43 9.00 1.97
N ARG A 56 12.94 9.81 2.92
CA ARG A 56 12.12 9.33 4.04
C ARG A 56 10.92 8.49 3.58
N ASP A 57 10.23 8.93 2.54
CA ASP A 57 9.06 8.26 1.99
C ASP A 57 9.45 7.18 0.96
N ALA A 58 10.73 6.79 0.94
CA ALA A 58 11.32 5.75 0.08
C ALA A 58 11.00 5.91 -1.43
N VAL A 59 10.70 7.13 -1.89
CA VAL A 59 10.45 7.40 -3.31
C VAL A 59 11.65 6.95 -4.14
N GLY A 60 11.39 6.15 -5.19
CA GLY A 60 12.40 5.51 -6.00
C GLY A 60 12.73 4.07 -5.57
N ALA A 61 12.18 3.60 -4.44
CA ALA A 61 12.29 2.18 -4.09
C ALA A 61 11.45 1.31 -5.02
N THR A 62 11.94 0.10 -5.29
CA THR A 62 11.23 -0.94 -6.05
C THR A 62 11.03 -2.16 -5.18
N VAL A 63 9.83 -2.70 -5.18
CA VAL A 63 9.48 -3.94 -4.48
C VAL A 63 9.18 -5.03 -5.48
N TYR A 64 9.79 -6.18 -5.30
CA TYR A 64 9.41 -7.42 -5.96
C TYR A 64 8.77 -8.35 -4.95
N LEU A 65 7.57 -8.83 -5.26
CA LEU A 65 6.83 -9.77 -4.45
C LEU A 65 6.54 -11.01 -5.27
N THR A 66 6.76 -12.18 -4.66
CA THR A 66 6.41 -13.47 -5.27
C THR A 66 5.37 -14.15 -4.40
N ALA A 67 4.27 -14.57 -5.00
CA ALA A 67 3.22 -15.35 -4.36
C ALA A 67 2.67 -16.39 -5.37
N ASN A 68 2.51 -17.61 -4.95
CA ASN A 68 2.06 -18.73 -5.78
C ASN A 68 2.81 -18.82 -7.14
N GLY A 69 4.14 -18.60 -7.11
CA GLY A 69 5.01 -18.62 -8.28
C GLY A 69 4.90 -17.39 -9.21
N ILE A 70 4.01 -16.46 -8.94
CA ILE A 70 3.85 -15.22 -9.73
C ILE A 70 4.69 -14.12 -9.10
N ARG A 71 5.63 -13.54 -9.87
CA ARG A 71 6.42 -12.40 -9.45
C ARG A 71 5.78 -11.10 -9.93
N GLN A 72 5.50 -10.20 -9.01
CA GLN A 72 4.98 -8.87 -9.26
C GLN A 72 6.04 -7.81 -8.93
N ARG A 73 5.94 -6.63 -9.54
CA ARG A 73 6.75 -5.47 -9.25
C ARG A 73 5.87 -4.29 -8.87
N GLY A 74 6.29 -3.52 -7.88
CA GLY A 74 5.70 -2.25 -7.52
C GLY A 74 6.78 -1.23 -7.19
N ASP A 75 6.56 0.03 -7.56
CA ASP A 75 7.50 1.13 -7.36
C ASP A 75 6.87 2.19 -6.46
N VAL A 76 7.67 2.79 -5.57
CA VAL A 76 7.25 3.96 -4.78
C VAL A 76 7.47 5.21 -5.61
N LEU A 77 6.39 5.86 -6.00
CA LEU A 77 6.40 7.03 -6.87
C LEU A 77 5.82 8.25 -6.15
N SER A 78 6.44 9.41 -6.37
CA SER A 78 5.89 10.71 -5.96
C SER A 78 5.17 11.34 -7.14
N GLY A 79 3.89 11.08 -7.27
CA GLY A 79 3.13 11.48 -8.44
C GLY A 79 2.70 10.25 -9.24
N GLY A 80 2.18 10.42 -10.42
CA GLY A 80 1.72 9.32 -11.26
C GLY A 80 0.50 9.67 -12.08
N SER A 81 -0.12 10.84 -11.81
CA SER A 81 -1.23 11.37 -12.57
C SER A 81 -1.13 12.89 -12.67
N TYR A 82 -1.86 13.49 -13.62
CA TYR A 82 -1.87 14.94 -13.81
C TYR A 82 -2.38 15.63 -12.54
N LEU A 83 -1.57 16.55 -11.99
CA LEU A 83 -1.86 17.32 -10.76
C LEU A 83 -2.34 16.46 -9.58
N SER A 84 -1.85 15.20 -9.51
CA SER A 84 -2.27 14.25 -8.49
C SER A 84 -1.11 13.35 -8.06
N SER A 85 -1.17 12.88 -6.81
CA SER A 85 -0.26 11.88 -6.28
C SER A 85 -1.08 10.71 -5.76
N ASN A 86 -0.71 9.49 -6.17
CA ASN A 86 -1.31 8.27 -5.67
C ASN A 86 -0.81 7.95 -4.25
N ASP A 87 -1.46 7.00 -3.60
CA ASP A 87 -0.95 6.40 -2.36
C ASP A 87 0.46 5.86 -2.60
N GLN A 88 1.41 6.21 -1.73
CA GLN A 88 2.79 5.76 -1.84
C GLN A 88 3.00 4.33 -1.31
N ARG A 89 2.00 3.75 -0.67
CA ARG A 89 2.04 2.35 -0.29
C ARG A 89 2.01 1.48 -1.54
N VAL A 90 2.94 0.54 -1.62
CA VAL A 90 2.97 -0.42 -2.73
C VAL A 90 1.96 -1.51 -2.43
N HIS A 91 0.91 -1.59 -3.23
CA HIS A 91 -0.19 -2.55 -3.08
C HIS A 91 -0.04 -3.71 -4.05
N PHE A 92 -0.21 -4.94 -3.56
CA PHE A 92 -0.18 -6.17 -4.33
C PHE A 92 -1.46 -6.98 -4.11
N GLY A 93 -2.19 -7.24 -5.18
CA GLY A 93 -3.23 -8.26 -5.19
C GLY A 93 -2.59 -9.64 -5.31
N LEU A 94 -3.02 -10.57 -4.49
CA LEU A 94 -2.46 -11.92 -4.42
C LEU A 94 -3.38 -12.99 -5.01
N GLY A 95 -4.62 -12.61 -5.42
CA GLY A 95 -5.64 -13.57 -5.82
C GLY A 95 -5.93 -14.57 -4.70
N ASP A 96 -5.86 -15.85 -5.00
CA ASP A 96 -6.12 -16.93 -4.02
C ASP A 96 -4.88 -17.34 -3.21
N ALA A 97 -3.74 -16.65 -3.39
CA ALA A 97 -2.52 -16.98 -2.67
C ALA A 97 -2.60 -16.55 -1.20
N ALA A 98 -2.81 -17.50 -0.31
CA ALA A 98 -2.93 -17.28 1.14
C ALA A 98 -1.58 -16.97 1.85
N LYS A 99 -0.47 -16.92 1.11
CA LYS A 99 0.86 -16.58 1.63
C LYS A 99 1.70 -15.88 0.56
N VAL A 100 2.66 -15.10 1.03
CA VAL A 100 3.72 -14.53 0.21
C VAL A 100 4.96 -15.41 0.34
N ASP A 101 5.53 -15.81 -0.80
CA ASP A 101 6.71 -16.67 -0.81
C ASP A 101 7.99 -15.88 -0.56
N GLN A 102 8.10 -14.67 -1.14
CA GLN A 102 9.26 -13.80 -1.01
C GLN A 102 8.89 -12.34 -1.29
N VAL A 103 9.51 -11.44 -0.55
CA VAL A 103 9.55 -10.00 -0.85
C VAL A 103 11.00 -9.56 -0.93
N GLU A 104 11.32 -8.76 -1.94
CA GLU A 104 12.63 -8.15 -2.13
C GLU A 104 12.43 -6.65 -2.34
N VAL A 105 13.06 -5.84 -1.51
CA VAL A 105 12.99 -4.38 -1.57
C VAL A 105 14.35 -3.84 -2.05
N HIS A 106 14.34 -3.11 -3.16
CA HIS A 106 15.47 -2.38 -3.69
C HIS A 106 15.35 -0.93 -3.27
N TRP A 107 16.18 -0.50 -2.35
CA TRP A 107 16.17 0.85 -1.79
C TRP A 107 16.90 1.86 -2.68
N PRO A 108 16.53 3.16 -2.64
CA PRO A 108 17.23 4.21 -3.38
C PRO A 108 18.71 4.34 -3.00
N SER A 109 19.09 3.93 -1.79
CA SER A 109 20.48 3.86 -1.33
C SER A 109 21.35 2.84 -2.10
N GLY A 110 20.72 1.95 -2.88
CA GLY A 110 21.33 0.79 -3.51
C GLY A 110 21.29 -0.49 -2.66
N ALA A 111 20.79 -0.42 -1.42
CA ALA A 111 20.61 -1.61 -0.59
C ALA A 111 19.47 -2.49 -1.14
N VAL A 112 19.62 -3.81 -0.97
CA VAL A 112 18.59 -4.80 -1.32
C VAL A 112 18.31 -5.64 -0.08
N GLU A 113 17.05 -5.68 0.31
CA GLU A 113 16.59 -6.44 1.47
C GLU A 113 15.57 -7.49 1.08
N LYS A 114 15.69 -8.68 1.67
CA LYS A 114 14.72 -9.75 1.52
C LYS A 114 13.90 -9.88 2.80
N LEU A 115 12.60 -9.96 2.65
CA LEU A 115 11.65 -10.00 3.75
C LEU A 115 10.75 -11.21 3.61
N VAL A 116 10.27 -11.70 4.74
CA VAL A 116 9.21 -12.71 4.82
C VAL A 116 8.00 -12.07 5.50
N LEU A 117 6.88 -12.03 4.80
CA LEU A 117 5.64 -11.51 5.37
C LEU A 117 4.91 -12.65 6.09
N PRO A 118 4.58 -12.48 7.38
CA PRO A 118 3.98 -13.55 8.17
C PRO A 118 2.52 -13.86 7.78
N LYS A 119 1.80 -12.88 7.23
CA LYS A 119 0.38 -13.00 6.89
C LYS A 119 0.04 -12.17 5.66
N VAL A 120 -1.07 -12.50 5.02
CA VAL A 120 -1.73 -11.68 3.99
C VAL A 120 -2.81 -10.79 4.62
N ASP A 121 -3.47 -9.96 3.83
CA ASP A 121 -4.54 -9.03 4.22
C ASP A 121 -4.09 -8.04 5.30
N ARG A 122 -2.89 -7.47 5.06
CA ARG A 122 -2.18 -6.59 6.00
C ARG A 122 -1.46 -5.46 5.28
N ILE A 123 -1.31 -4.37 6.01
CA ILE A 123 -0.40 -3.29 5.66
C ILE A 123 0.83 -3.41 6.56
N TYR A 124 2.00 -3.59 5.97
CA TYR A 124 3.27 -3.65 6.68
C TYR A 124 4.02 -2.32 6.54
N THR A 125 4.58 -1.85 7.65
CA THR A 125 5.58 -0.78 7.61
C THR A 125 6.96 -1.41 7.63
N VAL A 126 7.74 -1.13 6.60
CA VAL A 126 9.10 -1.64 6.43
C VAL A 126 10.07 -0.46 6.45
N GLU A 127 11.02 -0.48 7.37
CA GLU A 127 12.05 0.54 7.47
C GLU A 127 13.39 -0.01 6.96
N GLU A 128 14.10 0.76 6.14
CA GLU A 128 15.38 0.39 5.55
C GLU A 128 16.39 0.01 6.64
N ASN A 129 17.05 -1.13 6.49
CA ASN A 129 17.98 -1.76 7.43
C ASN A 129 17.36 -2.22 8.78
N LYS A 130 16.04 -2.14 8.95
CA LYS A 130 15.36 -2.64 10.16
C LYS A 130 14.31 -3.71 9.84
N GLY A 131 13.92 -3.85 8.57
CA GLY A 131 12.88 -4.78 8.16
C GLY A 131 11.49 -4.32 8.57
N ILE A 132 10.61 -5.26 8.95
CA ILE A 132 9.22 -4.97 9.32
C ILE A 132 9.21 -4.36 10.72
N VAL A 133 8.76 -3.10 10.83
CA VAL A 133 8.67 -2.35 12.10
C VAL A 133 7.23 -2.13 12.55
N GLY A 134 6.26 -2.42 11.72
CA GLY A 134 4.83 -2.27 12.05
C GLY A 134 3.93 -3.10 11.15
N GLU A 135 2.76 -3.43 11.68
CA GLU A 135 1.70 -4.16 10.99
C GLU A 135 0.34 -3.54 11.34
N LEU A 136 -0.48 -3.28 10.33
CA LEU A 136 -1.87 -2.87 10.49
C LEU A 136 -2.79 -3.96 9.92
N CYS A 137 -3.65 -4.48 10.79
CA CYS A 137 -4.72 -5.41 10.44
C CYS A 137 -6.04 -4.67 10.32
N THR A 138 -6.68 -4.71 9.17
CA THR A 138 -7.96 -4.06 8.94
C THR A 138 -9.14 -4.92 9.38
N ALA A 139 -9.01 -6.24 9.31
CA ALA A 139 -10.02 -7.18 9.79
C ALA A 139 -10.06 -7.32 11.33
N CYS A 140 -9.02 -6.86 12.06
CA CYS A 140 -8.95 -6.92 13.54
C CYS A 140 -9.71 -5.79 14.27
N GLY A 141 -10.41 -4.91 13.56
CA GLY A 141 -11.07 -3.71 14.10
C GLY A 141 -12.30 -3.95 14.97
N LYS A 142 -12.45 -5.13 15.57
CA LYS A 142 -13.45 -5.39 16.62
C LYS A 142 -12.86 -6.30 17.68
N SER A 143 -11.94 -5.82 18.49
CA SER A 143 -11.76 -6.25 19.89
C SER A 143 -10.47 -5.68 20.47
N SER A 144 -10.57 -4.57 21.16
CA SER A 144 -9.89 -4.33 22.45
C SER A 144 -10.38 -3.03 23.08
N LYS A 145 -11.64 -3.03 23.50
CA LYS A 145 -12.01 -2.21 24.66
C LYS A 145 -11.60 -3.04 25.87
N GLY A 146 -10.71 -2.52 26.68
CA GLY A 146 -10.52 -3.03 28.03
C GLY A 146 -9.08 -3.29 28.46
N GLN A 147 -8.27 -2.24 28.61
CA GLN A 147 -7.32 -2.23 29.73
C GLN A 147 -7.56 -0.97 30.56
N LYS A 148 -8.38 -1.16 31.61
CA LYS A 148 -8.47 -0.21 32.73
C LYS A 148 -7.13 -0.24 33.45
N ALA A 149 -6.47 0.91 33.51
CA ALA A 149 -5.41 1.16 34.46
C ALA A 149 -5.96 1.02 35.90
N LYS A 150 -5.23 0.34 36.71
CA LYS A 150 -5.27 0.40 38.17
C LYS A 150 -4.00 1.05 38.64
#